data_5c76a15106e33e7717af17fc8ac08631
#
_entry.id   5c76a15106e33e7717af17fc8ac08631
#
_cell.length_a   1.000
_cell.length_b   1.000
_cell.length_c   1.000
_cell.angle_alpha   90.00
_cell.angle_beta   90.00
_cell.angle_gamma   90.00
#
_symmetry.space_group_name_H-M   'P 1'
#
loop_
_entity.id
_entity.type
_entity.pdbx_description
1 polymer ?
#
loop_
_entity_poly.entity_id
_entity_poly.type
_entity_poly.pdbx_seq_one_letter_code
_entity_poly.pdbx_strand_id
1 'polypeptide(L)'
;CGALLSLAVFAFSSYPLQFPAFVSALIILVLACGIRVLPLEKVWPRILFTVLLLIGSYGCFCKYQQKSKTVEACKQWTKSRMFYHSGAYRQAVESYAEIQKEMRENARFMFEYGHALHKLHEPELSNKVLKEALKVSGDPMILNIIGKNEQEMKHYESAEYWFMRAVHRLPGRIYPYYLLANLYADPSFYRRDKLERMVQTVLEKEPKIQSTAIKQMRRKARELLKKVPEN
;
A
#
# COMPACT_ATOMS: atom_id res chain seq x y z
N CYS A 1 38.98 -24.08 5.19
CA CYS A 1 37.97 -24.52 4.20
C CYS A 1 36.63 -24.97 4.87
N GLY A 2 36.64 -25.70 5.98
CA GLY A 2 35.40 -26.19 6.62
C GLY A 2 34.45 -25.11 7.10
N ALA A 3 34.96 -24.05 7.73
CA ALA A 3 34.14 -22.94 8.21
C ALA A 3 33.45 -22.16 7.08
N LEU A 4 34.08 -22.02 5.90
CA LEU A 4 33.46 -21.41 4.72
C LEU A 4 32.37 -22.29 4.14
N LEU A 5 32.58 -23.61 4.12
CA LEU A 5 31.62 -24.57 3.62
C LEU A 5 30.37 -24.62 4.53
N SER A 6 30.55 -24.63 5.84
CA SER A 6 29.42 -24.60 6.80
C SER A 6 28.64 -23.29 6.75
N LEU A 7 29.31 -22.15 6.59
CA LEU A 7 28.66 -20.84 6.38
C LEU A 7 27.90 -20.76 5.05
N ALA A 8 28.45 -21.35 3.97
CA ALA A 8 27.78 -21.42 2.68
C ALA A 8 26.52 -22.30 2.76
N VAL A 9 26.60 -23.48 3.39
CA VAL A 9 25.45 -24.37 3.60
C VAL A 9 24.38 -23.68 4.46
N PHE A 10 24.77 -22.98 5.51
CA PHE A 10 23.84 -22.20 6.34
C PHE A 10 23.21 -21.03 5.57
N ALA A 11 23.95 -20.39 4.66
CA ALA A 11 23.40 -19.33 3.81
C ALA A 11 22.34 -19.83 2.83
N PHE A 12 22.45 -21.08 2.36
CA PHE A 12 21.46 -21.71 1.49
C PHE A 12 20.21 -22.24 2.23
N SER A 13 20.36 -22.68 3.48
CA SER A 13 19.27 -23.28 4.26
C SER A 13 18.44 -22.29 5.08
N SER A 14 18.92 -21.06 5.25
CA SER A 14 18.26 -20.02 6.07
C SER A 14 18.46 -18.66 5.39
N TYR A 15 17.74 -17.62 5.79
CA TYR A 15 17.89 -16.26 5.26
C TYR A 15 19.00 -15.41 5.98
N PRO A 16 20.22 -15.94 6.23
CA PRO A 16 21.23 -15.24 7.05
C PRO A 16 21.84 -14.03 6.34
N LEU A 17 21.76 -13.97 5.00
CA LEU A 17 22.23 -12.82 4.21
C LEU A 17 21.44 -11.53 4.50
N GLN A 18 20.31 -11.64 5.23
CA GLN A 18 19.57 -10.48 5.72
C GLN A 18 20.18 -9.88 7.00
N PHE A 19 21.07 -10.62 7.68
CA PHE A 19 21.73 -10.15 8.90
C PHE A 19 23.09 -9.54 8.58
N PRO A 20 23.31 -8.23 8.87
CA PRO A 20 24.57 -7.55 8.56
C PRO A 20 25.80 -8.18 9.24
N ALA A 21 25.61 -8.69 10.46
CA ALA A 21 26.66 -9.37 11.20
C ALA A 21 27.13 -10.67 10.50
N PHE A 22 26.21 -11.41 9.89
CA PHE A 22 26.57 -12.61 9.12
C PHE A 22 27.30 -12.26 7.84
N VAL A 23 26.84 -11.23 7.12
CA VAL A 23 27.50 -10.77 5.89
C VAL A 23 28.92 -10.25 6.17
N SER A 24 29.12 -9.47 7.24
CA SER A 24 30.44 -9.01 7.64
C SER A 24 31.38 -10.16 8.05
N ALA A 25 30.88 -11.15 8.82
CA ALA A 25 31.65 -12.35 9.17
C ALA A 25 32.05 -13.17 7.92
N LEU A 26 31.12 -13.32 6.96
CA LEU A 26 31.40 -14.00 5.69
C LEU A 26 32.48 -13.26 4.88
N ILE A 27 32.39 -11.94 4.79
CA ILE A 27 33.38 -11.09 4.10
C ILE A 27 34.76 -11.26 4.76
N ILE A 28 34.85 -11.19 6.08
CA ILE A 28 36.12 -11.36 6.82
C ILE A 28 36.71 -12.74 6.59
N LEU A 29 35.90 -13.80 6.61
CA LEU A 29 36.32 -15.18 6.35
C LEU A 29 36.83 -15.38 4.90
N VAL A 30 36.14 -14.81 3.92
CA VAL A 30 36.54 -14.86 2.51
C VAL A 30 37.83 -14.12 2.31
N LEU A 31 38.01 -12.95 2.94
CA LEU A 31 39.26 -12.19 2.95
C LEU A 31 40.43 -13.03 3.54
N ALA A 32 40.20 -13.61 4.73
CA ALA A 32 41.22 -14.39 5.42
C ALA A 32 41.63 -15.65 4.64
N CYS A 33 40.70 -16.31 3.94
CA CYS A 33 40.98 -17.44 3.09
C CYS A 33 41.59 -17.04 1.76
N GLY A 34 41.13 -15.96 1.13
CA GLY A 34 41.64 -15.47 -0.16
C GLY A 34 43.11 -15.04 -0.10
N ILE A 35 43.52 -14.49 1.03
CA ILE A 35 44.94 -14.10 1.24
C ILE A 35 45.86 -15.32 1.25
N ARG A 36 45.38 -16.49 1.68
CA ARG A 36 46.22 -17.73 1.77
C ARG A 36 46.14 -18.65 0.56
N VAL A 37 45.03 -18.61 -0.19
CA VAL A 37 44.73 -19.62 -1.24
C VAL A 37 45.05 -19.11 -2.65
N LEU A 38 45.11 -17.81 -2.86
CA LEU A 38 45.44 -17.29 -4.18
C LEU A 38 46.95 -17.10 -4.27
N PRO A 39 47.67 -17.85 -5.12
CA PRO A 39 49.09 -17.61 -5.44
C PRO A 39 49.16 -16.38 -6.34
N LEU A 40 48.97 -15.21 -5.73
CA LEU A 40 48.92 -13.96 -6.44
C LEU A 40 50.35 -13.37 -6.47
N GLU A 41 51.18 -13.85 -7.38
CA GLU A 41 52.43 -13.21 -7.72
C GLU A 41 52.23 -11.80 -8.31
N LYS A 42 51.00 -11.54 -8.84
CA LYS A 42 50.62 -10.24 -9.41
C LYS A 42 49.79 -9.40 -8.43
N VAL A 43 50.17 -8.15 -8.25
CA VAL A 43 49.50 -7.18 -7.32
C VAL A 43 48.08 -6.83 -7.78
N TRP A 44 47.84 -6.77 -9.08
CA TRP A 44 46.57 -6.35 -9.69
C TRP A 44 45.32 -7.16 -9.27
N PRO A 45 45.35 -8.51 -9.29
CA PRO A 45 44.17 -9.28 -8.85
C PRO A 45 43.84 -9.11 -7.35
N ARG A 46 44.87 -8.84 -6.51
CA ARG A 46 44.63 -8.53 -5.09
C ARG A 46 43.93 -7.21 -4.92
N ILE A 47 44.36 -6.16 -5.64
CA ILE A 47 43.72 -4.84 -5.64
C ILE A 47 42.27 -4.96 -6.13
N LEU A 48 42.04 -5.64 -7.26
CA LEU A 48 40.69 -5.84 -7.80
C LEU A 48 39.78 -6.55 -6.80
N PHE A 49 40.25 -7.60 -6.15
CA PHE A 49 39.48 -8.36 -5.17
C PHE A 49 39.13 -7.50 -3.93
N THR A 50 40.07 -6.73 -3.41
CA THR A 50 39.82 -5.84 -2.27
C THR A 50 38.83 -4.72 -2.62
N VAL A 51 38.92 -4.15 -3.82
CA VAL A 51 37.99 -3.12 -4.31
C VAL A 51 36.58 -3.69 -4.45
N LEU A 52 36.40 -4.88 -5.00
CA LEU A 52 35.08 -5.54 -5.09
C LEU A 52 34.49 -5.80 -3.73
N LEU A 53 35.29 -6.22 -2.75
CA LEU A 53 34.82 -6.43 -1.39
C LEU A 53 34.41 -5.12 -0.69
N LEU A 54 35.18 -4.04 -0.91
CA LEU A 54 34.81 -2.71 -0.39
C LEU A 54 33.50 -2.21 -1.00
N ILE A 55 33.29 -2.39 -2.30
CA ILE A 55 32.02 -2.03 -2.97
C ILE A 55 30.88 -2.86 -2.41
N GLY A 56 31.08 -4.18 -2.25
CA GLY A 56 30.05 -5.07 -1.65
C GLY A 56 29.70 -4.69 -0.22
N SER A 57 30.71 -4.41 0.62
CA SER A 57 30.50 -3.99 2.01
C SER A 57 29.79 -2.63 2.10
N TYR A 58 30.14 -1.68 1.25
CA TYR A 58 29.47 -0.38 1.15
C TYR A 58 28.00 -0.55 0.73
N GLY A 59 27.72 -1.39 -0.26
CA GLY A 59 26.35 -1.71 -0.68
C GLY A 59 25.50 -2.33 0.44
N CYS A 60 26.08 -3.27 1.22
CA CYS A 60 25.44 -3.83 2.39
C CYS A 60 25.18 -2.79 3.48
N PHE A 61 26.15 -1.90 3.73
CA PHE A 61 25.99 -0.82 4.70
C PHE A 61 24.87 0.15 4.30
N CYS A 62 24.80 0.55 3.03
CA CYS A 62 23.72 1.41 2.53
C CYS A 62 22.33 0.75 2.69
N LYS A 63 22.19 -0.54 2.35
CA LYS A 63 20.96 -1.30 2.57
C LYS A 63 20.59 -1.41 4.04
N TYR A 64 21.56 -1.59 4.91
CA TYR A 64 21.32 -1.63 6.36
C TYR A 64 20.82 -0.29 6.88
N GLN A 65 21.42 0.82 6.48
CA GLN A 65 20.98 2.17 6.83
C GLN A 65 19.54 2.44 6.35
N GLN A 66 19.23 2.06 5.13
CA GLN A 66 17.88 2.20 4.58
C GLN A 66 16.87 1.37 5.39
N LYS A 67 17.20 0.11 5.71
CA LYS A 67 16.35 -0.78 6.51
C LYS A 67 16.14 -0.24 7.93
N SER A 68 17.18 0.33 8.55
CA SER A 68 17.10 0.97 9.86
C SER A 68 16.11 2.14 9.86
N LYS A 69 16.15 3.02 8.85
CA LYS A 69 15.19 4.12 8.68
C LYS A 69 13.75 3.61 8.52
N THR A 70 13.55 2.55 7.72
CA THR A 70 12.24 1.94 7.56
C THR A 70 11.71 1.35 8.86
N VAL A 71 12.55 0.72 9.67
CA VAL A 71 12.17 0.18 10.99
C VAL A 71 11.74 1.30 11.93
N GLU A 72 12.47 2.41 11.94
CA GLU A 72 12.10 3.57 12.77
C GLU A 72 10.78 4.21 12.30
N ALA A 73 10.61 4.36 11.00
CA ALA A 73 9.34 4.81 10.41
C ALA A 73 8.17 3.87 10.76
N CYS A 74 8.38 2.55 10.78
CA CYS A 74 7.37 1.59 11.23
C CYS A 74 6.99 1.77 12.71
N LYS A 75 7.95 2.06 13.58
CA LYS A 75 7.68 2.35 14.99
C LYS A 75 6.88 3.64 15.15
N GLN A 76 7.26 4.69 14.42
CA GLN A 76 6.54 5.95 14.42
C GLN A 76 5.12 5.76 13.87
N TRP A 77 4.94 5.02 12.76
CA TRP A 77 3.62 4.67 12.24
C TRP A 77 2.77 3.95 13.28
N THR A 78 3.33 2.95 13.98
CA THR A 78 2.60 2.20 15.01
C THR A 78 2.07 3.12 16.12
N LYS A 79 2.85 4.12 16.54
CA LYS A 79 2.43 5.13 17.53
C LYS A 79 1.33 6.03 16.94
N SER A 80 1.51 6.52 15.71
CA SER A 80 0.60 7.46 15.06
C SER A 80 -0.74 6.82 14.65
N ARG A 81 -0.80 5.49 14.50
CA ARG A 81 -2.04 4.76 14.22
C ARG A 81 -3.11 4.95 15.29
N MET A 82 -2.72 5.25 16.53
CA MET A 82 -3.68 5.58 17.57
C MET A 82 -4.52 6.80 17.19
N PHE A 83 -3.92 7.85 16.62
CA PHE A 83 -4.63 9.03 16.12
C PHE A 83 -5.60 8.68 14.99
N TYR A 84 -5.16 7.83 14.05
CA TYR A 84 -6.01 7.36 12.95
C TYR A 84 -7.24 6.59 13.47
N HIS A 85 -7.07 5.68 14.42
CA HIS A 85 -8.18 4.87 14.95
C HIS A 85 -9.10 5.65 15.89
N SER A 86 -8.61 6.69 16.57
CA SER A 86 -9.44 7.60 17.38
C SER A 86 -10.19 8.64 16.54
N GLY A 87 -9.93 8.73 15.22
CA GLY A 87 -10.53 9.74 14.36
C GLY A 87 -9.82 11.10 14.38
N ALA A 88 -8.68 11.21 15.07
CA ALA A 88 -7.83 12.40 15.09
C ALA A 88 -6.98 12.49 13.81
N TYR A 89 -7.67 12.61 12.66
CA TYR A 89 -7.05 12.48 11.34
C TYR A 89 -5.99 13.55 11.06
N ARG A 90 -6.12 14.75 11.60
CA ARG A 90 -5.11 15.82 11.41
C ARG A 90 -3.76 15.42 12.00
N GLN A 91 -3.73 14.97 13.26
CA GLN A 91 -2.51 14.49 13.91
C GLN A 91 -1.94 13.25 13.21
N ALA A 92 -2.81 12.36 12.72
CA ALA A 92 -2.38 11.20 11.95
C ALA A 92 -1.70 11.63 10.64
N VAL A 93 -2.27 12.57 9.89
CA VAL A 93 -1.73 13.08 8.61
C VAL A 93 -0.39 13.77 8.83
N GLU A 94 -0.25 14.63 9.84
CA GLU A 94 1.01 15.28 10.19
C GLU A 94 2.12 14.27 10.45
N SER A 95 1.85 13.29 11.32
CA SER A 95 2.82 12.22 11.62
C SER A 95 3.13 11.32 10.41
N TYR A 96 2.15 11.04 9.56
CA TYR A 96 2.33 10.20 8.36
C TYR A 96 3.14 10.91 7.27
N ALA A 97 3.00 12.24 7.15
CA ALA A 97 3.77 13.03 6.20
C ALA A 97 5.28 12.92 6.44
N GLU A 98 5.71 12.88 7.71
CA GLU A 98 7.13 12.78 8.09
C GLU A 98 7.78 11.47 7.64
N ILE A 99 7.01 10.36 7.61
CA ILE A 99 7.53 9.01 7.33
C ILE A 99 7.11 8.49 5.94
N GLN A 100 6.39 9.27 5.15
CA GLN A 100 5.85 8.84 3.86
C GLN A 100 6.91 8.27 2.93
N LYS A 101 8.09 8.88 2.89
CA LYS A 101 9.19 8.49 2.00
C LYS A 101 9.67 7.06 2.28
N GLU A 102 9.85 6.72 3.54
CA GLU A 102 10.33 5.42 4.01
C GLU A 102 9.26 4.33 3.92
N MET A 103 7.97 4.74 3.98
CA MET A 103 6.82 3.85 4.06
C MET A 103 6.05 3.72 2.73
N ARG A 104 6.52 4.33 1.64
CA ARG A 104 5.81 4.37 0.35
C ARG A 104 5.51 2.98 -0.26
N GLU A 105 6.28 1.96 0.09
CA GLU A 105 6.08 0.58 -0.37
C GLU A 105 5.15 -0.22 0.55
N ASN A 106 4.76 0.35 1.70
CA ASN A 106 3.81 -0.28 2.60
C ASN A 106 2.37 0.09 2.20
N ALA A 107 1.68 -0.84 1.56
CA ALA A 107 0.33 -0.65 1.05
C ALA A 107 -0.67 -0.21 2.14
N ARG A 108 -0.56 -0.78 3.34
CA ARG A 108 -1.46 -0.46 4.45
C ARG A 108 -1.24 0.95 4.98
N PHE A 109 0.03 1.35 5.13
CA PHE A 109 0.38 2.72 5.52
C PHE A 109 -0.19 3.73 4.51
N MET A 110 0.08 3.52 3.22
CA MET A 110 -0.38 4.41 2.15
C MET A 110 -1.91 4.48 2.09
N PHE A 111 -2.60 3.36 2.34
CA PHE A 111 -4.06 3.35 2.46
C PHE A 111 -4.55 4.19 3.66
N GLU A 112 -4.00 3.96 4.87
CA GLU A 112 -4.38 4.70 6.08
C GLU A 112 -4.12 6.20 5.91
N TYR A 113 -2.99 6.58 5.31
CA TYR A 113 -2.64 7.97 5.03
C TYR A 113 -3.61 8.62 4.03
N GLY A 114 -3.84 7.99 2.88
CA GLY A 114 -4.78 8.50 1.88
C GLY A 114 -6.23 8.58 2.41
N HIS A 115 -6.66 7.60 3.22
CA HIS A 115 -7.96 7.63 3.87
C HIS A 115 -8.07 8.76 4.91
N ALA A 116 -7.01 9.00 5.70
CA ALA A 116 -7.00 10.13 6.65
C ALA A 116 -7.13 11.48 5.93
N LEU A 117 -6.42 11.67 4.81
CA LEU A 117 -6.54 12.85 3.95
C LEU A 117 -7.97 13.02 3.39
N HIS A 118 -8.60 11.92 2.92
CA HIS A 118 -10.00 11.93 2.49
C HIS A 118 -10.93 12.38 3.63
N LYS A 119 -10.66 11.96 4.88
CA LYS A 119 -11.45 12.38 6.04
C LYS A 119 -11.27 13.84 6.43
N LEU A 120 -10.18 14.46 6.02
CA LEU A 120 -9.93 15.90 6.17
C LEU A 120 -10.45 16.74 5.00
N HIS A 121 -11.16 16.14 4.04
CA HIS A 121 -11.62 16.80 2.82
C HIS A 121 -10.48 17.38 1.97
N GLU A 122 -9.37 16.63 1.87
CA GLU A 122 -8.23 16.97 1.01
C GLU A 122 -8.14 15.96 -0.16
N PRO A 123 -9.09 16.02 -1.13
CA PRO A 123 -9.26 14.96 -2.12
C PRO A 123 -8.08 14.85 -3.09
N GLU A 124 -7.43 15.96 -3.49
CA GLU A 124 -6.28 15.93 -4.40
C GLU A 124 -5.09 15.21 -3.77
N LEU A 125 -4.74 15.58 -2.51
CA LEU A 125 -3.64 14.96 -1.78
C LEU A 125 -3.93 13.49 -1.48
N SER A 126 -5.16 13.19 -1.07
CA SER A 126 -5.64 11.82 -0.88
C SER A 126 -5.46 10.99 -2.16
N ASN A 127 -5.92 11.50 -3.31
CA ASN A 127 -5.78 10.82 -4.59
C ASN A 127 -4.33 10.60 -4.99
N LYS A 128 -3.44 11.56 -4.74
CA LYS A 128 -2.00 11.42 -5.00
C LYS A 128 -1.42 10.24 -4.21
N VAL A 129 -1.69 10.16 -2.91
CA VAL A 129 -1.21 9.09 -2.04
C VAL A 129 -1.83 7.74 -2.43
N LEU A 130 -3.14 7.70 -2.68
CA LEU A 130 -3.85 6.46 -3.00
C LEU A 130 -3.49 5.91 -4.39
N LYS A 131 -3.20 6.76 -5.37
CA LYS A 131 -2.69 6.32 -6.69
C LYS A 131 -1.30 5.66 -6.56
N GLU A 132 -0.42 6.16 -5.67
CA GLU A 132 0.83 5.46 -5.35
C GLU A 132 0.56 4.12 -4.63
N ALA A 133 -0.41 4.08 -3.70
CA ALA A 133 -0.81 2.83 -3.03
C ALA A 133 -1.28 1.76 -4.02
N LEU A 134 -1.93 2.13 -5.13
CA LEU A 134 -2.37 1.19 -6.17
C LEU A 134 -1.23 0.48 -6.91
N LYS A 135 0.00 1.04 -6.88
CA LYS A 135 1.17 0.38 -7.49
C LYS A 135 1.62 -0.85 -6.71
N VAL A 136 1.33 -0.88 -5.42
CA VAL A 136 1.77 -1.93 -4.47
C VAL A 136 0.59 -2.71 -3.86
N SER A 137 -0.65 -2.30 -4.11
CA SER A 137 -1.85 -2.92 -3.54
C SER A 137 -2.97 -3.06 -4.57
N GLY A 138 -3.63 -4.22 -4.50
CA GLY A 138 -4.86 -4.48 -5.25
C GLY A 138 -6.15 -4.22 -4.45
N ASP A 139 -6.11 -3.57 -3.30
CA ASP A 139 -7.29 -3.39 -2.45
C ASP A 139 -8.35 -2.50 -3.14
N PRO A 140 -9.56 -3.02 -3.40
CA PRO A 140 -10.64 -2.25 -4.01
C PRO A 140 -11.15 -1.10 -3.14
N MET A 141 -10.85 -1.08 -1.84
CA MET A 141 -11.20 0.05 -0.98
C MET A 141 -10.46 1.32 -1.38
N ILE A 142 -9.22 1.20 -1.90
CA ILE A 142 -8.46 2.32 -2.46
C ILE A 142 -9.23 2.94 -3.63
N LEU A 143 -9.74 2.11 -4.55
CA LEU A 143 -10.53 2.56 -5.71
C LEU A 143 -11.81 3.30 -5.27
N ASN A 144 -12.48 2.79 -4.24
CA ASN A 144 -13.69 3.42 -3.69
C ASN A 144 -13.40 4.81 -3.09
N ILE A 145 -12.26 4.98 -2.40
CA ILE A 145 -11.91 6.28 -1.81
C ILE A 145 -11.52 7.27 -2.91
N ILE A 146 -10.73 6.84 -3.91
CA ILE A 146 -10.42 7.70 -5.06
C ILE A 146 -11.70 8.12 -5.77
N GLY A 147 -12.64 7.21 -6.01
CA GLY A 147 -13.93 7.54 -6.63
C GLY A 147 -14.72 8.57 -5.82
N LYS A 148 -14.73 8.46 -4.49
CA LYS A 148 -15.37 9.46 -3.61
C LYS A 148 -14.68 10.82 -3.68
N ASN A 149 -13.35 10.85 -3.71
CA ASN A 149 -12.60 12.08 -3.86
C ASN A 149 -12.92 12.76 -5.20
N GLU A 150 -12.96 11.98 -6.29
CA GLU A 150 -13.32 12.50 -7.62
C GLU A 150 -14.78 13.06 -7.61
N GLN A 151 -15.70 12.38 -6.92
CA GLN A 151 -17.07 12.86 -6.75
C GLN A 151 -17.13 14.16 -5.94
N GLU A 152 -16.34 14.27 -4.86
CA GLU A 152 -16.23 15.48 -4.04
C GLU A 152 -15.69 16.66 -4.85
N MET A 153 -14.76 16.40 -5.76
CA MET A 153 -14.24 17.39 -6.74
C MET A 153 -15.18 17.64 -7.93
N LYS A 154 -16.37 17.01 -7.94
CA LYS A 154 -17.35 17.06 -9.04
C LYS A 154 -16.87 16.50 -10.38
N HIS A 155 -15.84 15.65 -10.36
CA HIS A 155 -15.36 14.92 -11.52
C HIS A 155 -16.15 13.60 -11.65
N TYR A 156 -17.43 13.68 -12.00
CA TYR A 156 -18.37 12.58 -11.92
C TYR A 156 -18.02 11.40 -12.83
N GLU A 157 -17.56 11.64 -14.07
CA GLU A 157 -17.12 10.60 -15.00
C GLU A 157 -15.89 9.85 -14.46
N SER A 158 -14.96 10.56 -13.84
CA SER A 158 -13.81 9.97 -13.18
C SER A 158 -14.24 9.12 -11.99
N ALA A 159 -15.18 9.61 -11.18
CA ALA A 159 -15.74 8.86 -10.07
C ALA A 159 -16.40 7.56 -10.53
N GLU A 160 -17.23 7.60 -11.60
CA GLU A 160 -17.84 6.44 -12.23
C GLU A 160 -16.77 5.41 -12.65
N TYR A 161 -15.71 5.87 -13.31
CA TYR A 161 -14.62 5.00 -13.75
C TYR A 161 -13.97 4.26 -12.56
N TRP A 162 -13.66 4.96 -11.46
CA TRP A 162 -13.03 4.35 -10.30
C TRP A 162 -13.94 3.37 -9.57
N PHE A 163 -15.23 3.70 -9.41
CA PHE A 163 -16.21 2.79 -8.81
C PHE A 163 -16.45 1.56 -9.67
N MET A 164 -16.52 1.70 -11.01
CA MET A 164 -16.62 0.55 -11.92
C MET A 164 -15.39 -0.35 -11.84
N ARG A 165 -14.19 0.20 -11.74
CA ARG A 165 -12.98 -0.60 -11.48
C ARG A 165 -13.06 -1.38 -10.17
N ALA A 166 -13.64 -0.80 -9.12
CA ALA A 166 -13.85 -1.51 -7.85
C ALA A 166 -14.87 -2.65 -8.00
N VAL A 167 -15.95 -2.44 -8.77
CA VAL A 167 -16.92 -3.49 -9.15
C VAL A 167 -16.22 -4.64 -9.87
N HIS A 168 -15.43 -4.35 -10.91
CA HIS A 168 -14.71 -5.39 -11.67
C HIS A 168 -13.70 -6.15 -10.82
N ARG A 169 -13.07 -5.49 -9.85
CA ARG A 169 -12.08 -6.13 -8.96
C ARG A 169 -12.71 -7.11 -7.99
N LEU A 170 -13.87 -6.76 -7.41
CA LEU A 170 -14.62 -7.60 -6.48
C LEU A 170 -16.13 -7.51 -6.78
N PRO A 171 -16.61 -8.19 -7.82
CA PRO A 171 -18.01 -8.10 -8.25
C PRO A 171 -19.00 -8.62 -7.20
N GLY A 172 -18.54 -9.46 -6.25
CA GLY A 172 -19.36 -9.94 -5.12
C GLY A 172 -19.61 -8.92 -4.00
N ARG A 173 -18.94 -7.77 -3.98
CA ARG A 173 -19.13 -6.74 -2.96
C ARG A 173 -20.25 -5.79 -3.33
N ILE A 174 -21.15 -5.53 -2.37
CA ILE A 174 -22.30 -4.64 -2.55
C ILE A 174 -21.88 -3.17 -2.54
N TYR A 175 -20.88 -2.81 -1.75
CA TYR A 175 -20.52 -1.44 -1.48
C TYR A 175 -20.18 -0.59 -2.73
N PRO A 176 -19.40 -1.06 -3.73
CA PRO A 176 -19.15 -0.28 -4.95
C PRO A 176 -20.42 0.02 -5.76
N TYR A 177 -21.39 -0.93 -5.81
CA TYR A 177 -22.67 -0.69 -6.49
C TYR A 177 -23.52 0.36 -5.76
N TYR A 178 -23.46 0.35 -4.42
CA TYR A 178 -24.11 1.39 -3.62
C TYR A 178 -23.48 2.77 -3.87
N LEU A 179 -22.15 2.85 -4.03
CA LEU A 179 -21.48 4.11 -4.37
C LEU A 179 -21.88 4.61 -5.76
N LEU A 180 -21.99 3.72 -6.76
CA LEU A 180 -22.50 4.06 -8.08
C LEU A 180 -23.95 4.53 -8.04
N ALA A 181 -24.81 3.88 -7.24
CA ALA A 181 -26.19 4.33 -7.07
C ALA A 181 -26.25 5.77 -6.50
N ASN A 182 -25.42 6.08 -5.49
CA ASN A 182 -25.35 7.45 -4.95
C ASN A 182 -24.82 8.44 -6.01
N LEU A 183 -23.83 8.06 -6.82
CA LEU A 183 -23.29 8.89 -7.89
C LEU A 183 -24.38 9.23 -8.92
N TYR A 184 -25.15 8.24 -9.38
CA TYR A 184 -26.21 8.44 -10.37
C TYR A 184 -27.46 9.13 -9.82
N ALA A 185 -27.60 9.21 -8.49
CA ALA A 185 -28.64 9.98 -7.83
C ALA A 185 -28.27 11.45 -7.59
N ASP A 186 -27.01 11.84 -7.85
CA ASP A 186 -26.56 13.22 -7.73
C ASP A 186 -27.25 14.09 -8.79
N PRO A 187 -27.91 15.21 -8.43
CA PRO A 187 -28.61 16.08 -9.39
C PRO A 187 -27.72 16.56 -10.54
N SER A 188 -26.42 16.76 -10.29
CA SER A 188 -25.45 17.21 -11.29
C SER A 188 -25.01 16.09 -12.25
N PHE A 189 -25.27 14.84 -11.93
CA PHE A 189 -24.89 13.66 -12.73
C PHE A 189 -26.00 12.61 -12.80
N TYR A 190 -27.25 13.06 -12.75
CA TYR A 190 -28.40 12.17 -12.68
C TYR A 190 -28.52 11.27 -13.91
N ARG A 191 -28.67 9.93 -13.68
CA ARG A 191 -28.83 8.89 -14.72
C ARG A 191 -29.83 7.84 -14.25
N ARG A 192 -31.12 8.04 -14.55
CA ARG A 192 -32.24 7.21 -14.05
C ARG A 192 -31.99 5.71 -14.28
N ASP A 193 -31.76 5.31 -15.55
CA ASP A 193 -31.59 3.89 -15.90
C ASP A 193 -30.41 3.21 -15.20
N LYS A 194 -29.32 3.95 -15.00
CA LYS A 194 -28.15 3.45 -14.30
C LYS A 194 -28.43 3.38 -12.80
N LEU A 195 -29.11 4.35 -12.21
CA LEU A 195 -29.50 4.38 -10.81
C LEU A 195 -30.39 3.16 -10.50
N GLU A 196 -31.45 2.94 -11.24
CA GLU A 196 -32.38 1.82 -11.03
C GLU A 196 -31.65 0.48 -11.09
N ARG A 197 -30.80 0.26 -12.09
CA ARG A 197 -29.96 -0.95 -12.20
C ARG A 197 -29.03 -1.15 -11.00
N MET A 198 -28.35 -0.09 -10.55
CA MET A 198 -27.43 -0.22 -9.41
C MET A 198 -28.17 -0.47 -8.11
N VAL A 199 -29.33 0.18 -7.90
CA VAL A 199 -30.18 -0.06 -6.72
C VAL A 199 -30.70 -1.48 -6.72
N GLN A 200 -31.22 -1.97 -7.84
CA GLN A 200 -31.66 -3.36 -7.96
C GLN A 200 -30.53 -4.33 -7.60
N THR A 201 -29.32 -4.10 -8.14
CA THR A 201 -28.15 -4.92 -7.81
C THR A 201 -27.83 -4.90 -6.31
N VAL A 202 -27.92 -3.73 -5.64
CA VAL A 202 -27.69 -3.61 -4.19
C VAL A 202 -28.73 -4.40 -3.38
N LEU A 203 -30.00 -4.44 -3.85
CA LEU A 203 -31.09 -5.12 -3.16
C LEU A 203 -31.06 -6.64 -3.33
N GLU A 204 -30.75 -7.11 -4.55
CA GLU A 204 -30.81 -8.53 -4.91
C GLU A 204 -29.52 -9.29 -4.58
N LYS A 205 -28.37 -8.63 -4.68
CA LYS A 205 -27.09 -9.29 -4.51
C LYS A 205 -26.91 -9.83 -3.10
N GLU A 206 -26.70 -11.13 -2.99
CA GLU A 206 -26.44 -11.78 -1.70
C GLU A 206 -25.01 -11.52 -1.21
N PRO A 207 -24.84 -10.98 0.00
CA PRO A 207 -23.52 -10.79 0.60
C PRO A 207 -23.04 -12.10 1.21
N LYS A 208 -21.73 -12.32 1.21
CA LYS A 208 -21.13 -13.48 1.92
C LYS A 208 -21.45 -13.49 3.42
N ILE A 209 -21.59 -12.32 4.04
CA ILE A 209 -21.91 -12.15 5.46
C ILE A 209 -22.93 -11.03 5.57
N GLN A 210 -24.06 -11.30 6.22
CA GLN A 210 -25.05 -10.29 6.55
C GLN A 210 -24.51 -9.38 7.66
N SER A 211 -24.61 -8.06 7.45
CA SER A 211 -24.17 -7.06 8.44
C SER A 211 -25.16 -5.90 8.52
N THR A 212 -25.13 -5.18 9.64
CA THR A 212 -25.94 -3.97 9.84
C THR A 212 -25.64 -2.92 8.75
N ALA A 213 -24.38 -2.81 8.33
CA ALA A 213 -23.98 -1.90 7.25
C ALA A 213 -24.69 -2.23 5.93
N ILE A 214 -24.82 -3.51 5.57
CA ILE A 214 -25.53 -3.94 4.36
C ILE A 214 -27.03 -3.62 4.46
N LYS A 215 -27.64 -3.86 5.61
CA LYS A 215 -29.05 -3.50 5.84
C LYS A 215 -29.28 -1.99 5.68
N GLN A 216 -28.37 -1.17 6.22
CA GLN A 216 -28.41 0.28 6.06
C GLN A 216 -28.23 0.72 4.61
N MET A 217 -27.25 0.14 3.87
CA MET A 217 -27.05 0.43 2.45
C MET A 217 -28.31 0.11 1.63
N ARG A 218 -28.92 -1.05 1.83
CA ARG A 218 -30.17 -1.43 1.15
C ARG A 218 -31.32 -0.48 1.46
N ARG A 219 -31.47 -0.06 2.72
CA ARG A 219 -32.49 0.94 3.10
C ARG A 219 -32.26 2.26 2.36
N LYS A 220 -31.02 2.79 2.43
CA LYS A 220 -30.69 4.05 1.75
C LYS A 220 -30.82 3.93 0.22
N ALA A 221 -30.46 2.80 -0.37
CA ALA A 221 -30.64 2.58 -1.81
C ALA A 221 -32.13 2.65 -2.22
N ARG A 222 -33.06 2.10 -1.43
CA ARG A 222 -34.52 2.26 -1.68
C ARG A 222 -34.97 3.71 -1.57
N GLU A 223 -34.40 4.47 -0.64
CA GLU A 223 -34.72 5.91 -0.46
C GLU A 223 -34.27 6.75 -1.66
N LEU A 224 -33.17 6.35 -2.35
CA LEU A 224 -32.71 7.03 -3.56
C LEU A 224 -33.77 6.95 -4.68
N LEU A 225 -34.42 5.81 -4.87
CA LEU A 225 -35.48 5.66 -5.88
C LEU A 225 -36.72 6.50 -5.56
N LYS A 226 -37.07 6.67 -4.26
CA LYS A 226 -38.22 7.48 -3.85
C LYS A 226 -38.03 8.98 -4.07
N LYS A 227 -36.79 9.44 -4.15
CA LYS A 227 -36.44 10.86 -4.38
C LYS A 227 -36.43 11.23 -5.86
N VAL A 228 -36.57 10.24 -6.74
CA VAL A 228 -36.65 10.47 -8.20
C VAL A 228 -38.01 11.09 -8.50
N PRO A 229 -38.08 12.28 -9.14
CA PRO A 229 -39.35 12.83 -9.60
C PRO A 229 -39.94 11.84 -10.62
N GLU A 230 -41.23 11.48 -10.39
CA GLU A 230 -42.05 10.84 -11.41
C GLU A 230 -42.26 11.85 -12.55
N ASN A 231 -41.56 11.67 -13.67
CA ASN A 231 -41.85 12.38 -14.94
C ASN A 231 -42.82 11.55 -15.73
#